data_bc37547d24898f0afea05288a6155f05
#
_entry.id   bc37547d24898f0afea05288a6155f05
#
_cell.length_a   1.000
_cell.length_b   1.000
_cell.length_c   1.000
_cell.angle_alpha   90.00
_cell.angle_beta   90.00
_cell.angle_gamma   90.00
#
_symmetry.space_group_name_H-M   'P 1'
#
loop_
_entity.id
_entity.type
_entity.pdbx_description
1 polymer ?
#
loop_
_entity_poly.entity_id
_entity_poly.type
_entity_poly.pdbx_seq_one_letter_code
_entity_poly.pdbx_strand_id
1 'polypeptide(L)'
;MTPFDTSLVPNGDILIGGEWRRGRGAPYTSIYPADQSLNLEVSTANADDAADAVVAADAAWRRADWAGLKPHQRALVLYRIAELIMQRHEALANLQRRDNGKPIGETRVLVASAANTFRYFAACLETLDEELTPSRGDYLTMSVHEPIGVIAAITPWNSPIASDAQKLAPALAGGNAVVLKPAEVTPLVSLALARICEEAGVPKGVLSVLPGKGSVIGDVLVRHPLVKKVSFTGGTEVGRGIARIAAEKLMPVSLELGGKSPTIVCDDADLDHAVNGVLYGIFSSSGEACIAGSRLFVQRAVYDEFMQRLVAGARKLRVGDPTRPDTQMGPLISAKHRESVERYVALGLEEGGRLLCGGERPSGDGRERGFFYQPTILEGLPNSARICQEEIFGPVLVAMPFDDEASLLAQANDSVFGLAAGIWTRDYKRAWRIARALETGTVWINTYKLFSISTPFSGWKESGMGREKGRLGIREYMQQKSLYWGLNDAPLPWAN
;
A
#
# COMPACT_ATOMS: atom_id res chain seq x y z
N MET A 1 -22.46 21.78 2.43
CA MET A 1 -21.13 21.13 2.46
C MET A 1 -20.40 21.64 3.70
N THR A 2 -20.00 20.78 4.60
CA THR A 2 -19.11 21.18 5.71
C THR A 2 -17.80 21.66 5.10
N PRO A 3 -17.28 22.85 5.46
CA PRO A 3 -16.02 23.31 4.94
C PRO A 3 -14.94 22.25 5.23
N PHE A 4 -14.10 21.98 4.27
CA PHE A 4 -12.92 21.14 4.42
C PHE A 4 -11.98 21.80 5.44
N ASP A 5 -11.60 21.06 6.49
CA ASP A 5 -10.70 21.58 7.52
C ASP A 5 -9.26 21.57 7.01
N THR A 6 -8.79 22.72 6.52
CA THR A 6 -7.41 22.91 6.07
C THR A 6 -6.44 23.16 7.23
N SER A 7 -6.91 23.28 8.48
CA SER A 7 -6.05 23.55 9.65
C SER A 7 -5.03 22.44 9.90
N LEU A 8 -5.33 21.21 9.45
CA LEU A 8 -4.42 20.08 9.53
C LEU A 8 -3.28 20.13 8.50
N VAL A 9 -3.42 20.94 7.43
CA VAL A 9 -2.46 21.05 6.35
C VAL A 9 -1.87 22.45 6.33
N PRO A 10 -0.60 22.66 6.67
CA PRO A 10 -0.02 23.99 6.77
C PRO A 10 0.06 24.68 5.39
N ASN A 11 -0.94 25.47 5.05
CA ASN A 11 -1.01 26.28 3.83
C ASN A 11 -0.62 25.59 2.51
N GLY A 12 -0.65 24.24 2.47
CA GLY A 12 -0.13 23.45 1.35
C GLY A 12 1.41 23.45 1.25
N ASP A 13 2.13 23.82 2.30
CA ASP A 13 3.58 23.82 2.33
C ASP A 13 4.15 22.39 2.47
N ILE A 14 5.42 22.22 2.08
CA ILE A 14 6.18 20.97 2.22
C ILE A 14 7.03 21.01 3.48
N LEU A 15 7.35 19.84 4.04
CA LEU A 15 8.22 19.71 5.22
C LEU A 15 9.62 19.25 4.80
N ILE A 16 10.63 20.09 5.05
CA ILE A 16 12.05 19.76 4.81
C ILE A 16 12.88 20.12 6.04
N GLY A 17 13.63 19.16 6.58
CA GLY A 17 14.55 19.40 7.68
C GLY A 17 13.89 19.89 8.97
N GLY A 18 12.59 19.74 9.12
CA GLY A 18 11.78 20.24 10.23
C GLY A 18 11.30 21.68 10.04
N GLU A 19 11.32 22.19 8.81
CA GLU A 19 10.77 23.49 8.43
C GLU A 19 9.68 23.34 7.39
N TRP A 20 8.51 23.95 7.65
CA TRP A 20 7.42 24.08 6.69
C TRP A 20 7.70 25.27 5.79
N ARG A 21 7.77 25.03 4.49
CA ARG A 21 8.08 26.07 3.50
C ARG A 21 7.48 25.78 2.15
N ARG A 22 7.44 26.80 1.29
CA ARG A 22 7.11 26.60 -0.12
C ARG A 22 8.20 25.76 -0.78
N GLY A 23 7.78 24.74 -1.55
CA GLY A 23 8.67 24.01 -2.43
C GLY A 23 8.97 24.82 -3.70
N ARG A 24 10.07 24.46 -4.34
CA ARG A 24 10.57 25.10 -5.56
C ARG A 24 10.00 24.50 -6.84
N GLY A 25 9.14 23.47 -6.73
CA GLY A 25 8.43 22.85 -7.86
C GLY A 25 7.19 23.66 -8.27
N ALA A 26 6.62 23.30 -9.43
CA ALA A 26 5.36 23.89 -9.86
C ALA A 26 4.22 23.48 -8.91
N PRO A 27 3.35 24.40 -8.48
CA PRO A 27 2.26 24.06 -7.57
C PRO A 27 1.30 23.03 -8.21
N TYR A 28 0.67 22.24 -7.35
CA TYR A 28 -0.32 21.25 -7.74
C TYR A 28 -1.69 21.63 -7.18
N THR A 29 -2.70 21.65 -8.04
CA THR A 29 -4.07 21.91 -7.63
C THR A 29 -4.76 20.60 -7.24
N SER A 30 -4.91 20.36 -5.93
CA SER A 30 -5.67 19.21 -5.44
C SER A 30 -7.17 19.47 -5.63
N ILE A 31 -7.85 18.52 -6.24
CA ILE A 31 -9.30 18.55 -6.48
C ILE A 31 -9.98 17.34 -5.87
N TYR A 32 -11.24 17.49 -5.50
CA TYR A 32 -12.07 16.39 -5.02
C TYR A 32 -12.56 15.52 -6.19
N PRO A 33 -12.26 14.22 -6.25
CA PRO A 33 -12.64 13.38 -7.39
C PRO A 33 -14.14 13.24 -7.62
N ALA A 34 -14.98 13.49 -6.60
CA ALA A 34 -16.43 13.31 -6.68
C ALA A 34 -17.17 14.42 -7.44
N ASP A 35 -16.62 15.64 -7.47
CA ASP A 35 -17.27 16.79 -8.11
C ASP A 35 -16.29 17.79 -8.73
N GLN A 36 -14.99 17.48 -8.70
CA GLN A 36 -13.89 18.33 -9.21
C GLN A 36 -13.74 19.67 -8.47
N SER A 37 -14.41 19.86 -7.32
CA SER A 37 -14.24 21.07 -6.52
C SER A 37 -12.82 21.15 -5.96
N LEU A 38 -12.31 22.39 -5.83
CA LEU A 38 -10.98 22.67 -5.31
C LEU A 38 -10.87 22.19 -3.84
N ASN A 39 -9.80 21.49 -3.53
CA ASN A 39 -9.36 21.22 -2.16
C ASN A 39 -8.39 22.32 -1.70
N LEU A 40 -7.21 22.36 -2.30
CA LEU A 40 -6.13 23.26 -1.92
C LEU A 40 -5.12 23.33 -3.07
N GLU A 41 -4.42 24.45 -3.22
CA GLU A 41 -3.19 24.53 -3.99
C GLU A 41 -2.01 24.06 -3.11
N VAL A 42 -1.35 22.99 -3.54
CA VAL A 42 -0.24 22.37 -2.79
C VAL A 42 1.08 22.77 -3.43
N SER A 43 1.99 23.24 -2.59
CA SER A 43 3.38 23.46 -2.97
C SER A 43 4.06 22.13 -3.27
N THR A 44 4.87 22.04 -4.32
CA THR A 44 5.58 20.81 -4.65
C THR A 44 7.10 21.00 -4.59
N ALA A 45 7.80 19.90 -4.31
CA ALA A 45 9.25 19.86 -4.32
C ALA A 45 9.79 19.76 -5.76
N ASN A 46 10.98 20.34 -6.00
CA ASN A 46 11.81 20.07 -7.16
C ASN A 46 13.01 19.14 -6.79
N ALA A 47 13.93 18.96 -7.71
CA ALA A 47 15.14 18.13 -7.51
C ALA A 47 16.02 18.62 -6.35
N ASP A 48 16.20 19.94 -6.24
CA ASP A 48 17.03 20.53 -5.18
C ASP A 48 16.38 20.38 -3.80
N ASP A 49 15.05 20.52 -3.72
CA ASP A 49 14.31 20.26 -2.48
C ASP A 49 14.45 18.81 -2.02
N ALA A 50 14.46 17.87 -2.97
CA ALA A 50 14.67 16.45 -2.66
C ALA A 50 16.08 16.18 -2.15
N ALA A 51 17.10 16.80 -2.76
CA ALA A 51 18.48 16.71 -2.30
C ALA A 51 18.66 17.33 -0.91
N ASP A 52 18.13 18.54 -0.67
CA ASP A 52 18.15 19.22 0.63
C ASP A 52 17.51 18.34 1.72
N ALA A 53 16.37 17.72 1.42
CA ALA A 53 15.68 16.85 2.37
C ALA A 53 16.50 15.62 2.75
N VAL A 54 17.20 15.00 1.80
CA VAL A 54 18.08 13.86 2.06
C VAL A 54 19.28 14.26 2.90
N VAL A 55 19.91 15.40 2.61
CA VAL A 55 21.03 15.92 3.40
C VAL A 55 20.59 16.22 4.84
N ALA A 56 19.42 16.87 5.00
CA ALA A 56 18.86 17.15 6.33
C ALA A 56 18.53 15.85 7.10
N ALA A 57 18.01 14.83 6.42
CA ALA A 57 17.72 13.54 7.01
C ALA A 57 19.00 12.80 7.44
N ASP A 58 20.08 12.84 6.65
CA ASP A 58 21.37 12.22 7.01
C ASP A 58 22.00 12.90 8.23
N ALA A 59 21.92 14.20 8.32
CA ALA A 59 22.37 14.94 9.51
C ALA A 59 21.52 14.60 10.75
N ALA A 60 20.18 14.48 10.58
CA ALA A 60 19.25 14.29 11.69
C ALA A 60 19.33 12.89 12.32
N TRP A 61 19.41 11.81 11.54
CA TRP A 61 19.39 10.45 12.09
C TRP A 61 20.61 10.12 12.97
N ARG A 62 21.71 10.86 12.80
CA ARG A 62 22.96 10.72 13.57
C ARG A 62 22.96 11.51 14.88
N ARG A 63 22.01 12.44 15.07
CA ARG A 63 21.96 13.29 16.26
C ARG A 63 21.56 12.51 17.50
N ALA A 64 22.09 12.92 18.65
CA ALA A 64 21.82 12.26 19.93
C ALA A 64 20.34 12.29 20.35
N ASP A 65 19.58 13.29 19.90
CA ASP A 65 18.15 13.42 20.18
C ASP A 65 17.28 12.40 19.43
N TRP A 66 17.87 11.66 18.49
CA TRP A 66 17.23 10.53 17.80
C TRP A 66 18.04 9.24 17.91
N ALA A 67 19.30 9.24 17.45
CA ALA A 67 20.19 8.08 17.50
C ALA A 67 20.45 7.59 18.94
N GLY A 68 20.43 8.52 19.91
CA GLY A 68 20.63 8.21 21.34
C GLY A 68 19.39 7.63 22.04
N LEU A 69 18.21 7.71 21.44
CA LEU A 69 16.99 7.18 22.04
C LEU A 69 17.03 5.65 22.15
N LYS A 70 16.75 5.14 23.34
CA LYS A 70 16.55 3.70 23.55
C LYS A 70 15.25 3.22 22.90
N PRO A 71 15.14 1.92 22.57
CA PRO A 71 13.92 1.36 21.94
C PRO A 71 12.62 1.79 22.60
N HIS A 72 12.48 1.68 23.93
CA HIS A 72 11.28 2.09 24.66
C HIS A 72 10.98 3.58 24.54
N GLN A 73 11.99 4.45 24.43
CA GLN A 73 11.77 5.89 24.25
C GLN A 73 11.23 6.21 22.85
N ARG A 74 11.75 5.55 21.80
CA ARG A 74 11.17 5.66 20.44
C ARG A 74 9.76 5.09 20.39
N ALA A 75 9.50 3.98 21.10
CA ALA A 75 8.16 3.40 21.19
C ALA A 75 7.12 4.41 21.73
N LEU A 76 7.48 5.22 22.75
CA LEU A 76 6.60 6.28 23.28
C LEU A 76 6.22 7.31 22.21
N VAL A 77 7.16 7.70 21.34
CA VAL A 77 6.87 8.60 20.21
C VAL A 77 5.85 7.97 19.25
N LEU A 78 6.02 6.69 18.91
CA LEU A 78 5.09 5.99 18.03
C LEU A 78 3.70 5.83 18.65
N TYR A 79 3.61 5.52 19.94
CA TYR A 79 2.31 5.49 20.67
C TYR A 79 1.65 6.85 20.64
N ARG A 80 2.42 7.94 20.83
CA ARG A 80 1.89 9.30 20.78
C ARG A 80 1.37 9.66 19.39
N ILE A 81 2.06 9.26 18.31
CA ILE A 81 1.56 9.42 16.93
C ILE A 81 0.19 8.73 16.79
N ALA A 82 0.07 7.49 17.24
CA ALA A 82 -1.17 6.73 17.15
C ALA A 82 -2.32 7.37 17.93
N GLU A 83 -2.05 7.92 19.12
CA GLU A 83 -3.04 8.66 19.91
C GLU A 83 -3.54 9.91 19.18
N LEU A 84 -2.62 10.71 18.64
CA LEU A 84 -2.94 11.93 17.90
C LEU A 84 -3.72 11.66 16.61
N ILE A 85 -3.41 10.57 15.91
CA ILE A 85 -4.21 10.11 14.76
C ILE A 85 -5.65 9.82 15.21
N MET A 86 -5.84 9.09 16.31
CA MET A 86 -7.18 8.74 16.79
C MET A 86 -7.94 9.93 17.34
N GLN A 87 -7.27 10.90 17.99
CA GLN A 87 -7.88 12.16 18.40
C GLN A 87 -8.43 12.97 17.23
N ARG A 88 -7.80 12.83 16.03
CA ARG A 88 -8.17 13.52 14.78
C ARG A 88 -8.84 12.61 13.77
N HIS A 89 -9.35 11.45 14.20
CA HIS A 89 -9.85 10.38 13.32
C HIS A 89 -10.83 10.89 12.27
N GLU A 90 -11.88 11.60 12.67
CA GLU A 90 -12.90 12.09 11.73
C GLU A 90 -12.36 13.17 10.78
N ALA A 91 -11.51 14.06 11.28
CA ALA A 91 -10.90 15.10 10.44
C ALA A 91 -9.98 14.49 9.37
N LEU A 92 -9.14 13.53 9.76
CA LEU A 92 -8.26 12.80 8.84
C LEU A 92 -9.05 11.94 7.83
N ALA A 93 -10.13 11.28 8.28
CA ALA A 93 -10.98 10.50 7.39
C ALA A 93 -11.66 11.38 6.33
N ASN A 94 -12.15 12.56 6.72
CA ASN A 94 -12.72 13.54 5.79
C ASN A 94 -11.66 14.15 4.86
N LEU A 95 -10.45 14.42 5.38
CA LEU A 95 -9.34 14.90 4.57
C LEU A 95 -8.97 13.90 3.49
N GLN A 96 -8.79 12.61 3.84
CA GLN A 96 -8.47 11.56 2.88
C GLN A 96 -9.60 11.34 1.88
N ARG A 97 -10.87 11.40 2.32
CA ARG A 97 -12.04 11.33 1.43
C ARG A 97 -12.00 12.44 0.36
N ARG A 98 -11.62 13.65 0.76
CA ARG A 98 -11.45 14.78 -0.17
C ARG A 98 -10.26 14.57 -1.10
N ASP A 99 -9.20 13.93 -0.61
CA ASP A 99 -7.96 13.71 -1.36
C ASP A 99 -8.14 12.64 -2.44
N ASN A 100 -8.82 11.51 -2.15
CA ASN A 100 -8.90 10.38 -3.07
C ASN A 100 -10.31 9.91 -3.47
N GLY A 101 -11.36 10.54 -2.97
CA GLY A 101 -12.74 10.21 -3.35
C GLY A 101 -13.33 8.94 -2.72
N LYS A 102 -12.62 8.23 -1.84
CA LYS A 102 -13.15 7.02 -1.22
C LYS A 102 -14.33 7.30 -0.28
N PRO A 103 -15.31 6.38 -0.17
CA PRO A 103 -16.41 6.48 0.80
C PRO A 103 -15.90 6.71 2.21
N ILE A 104 -16.62 7.54 2.98
CA ILE A 104 -16.22 7.92 4.35
C ILE A 104 -16.06 6.70 5.28
N GLY A 105 -16.84 5.65 5.08
CA GLY A 105 -16.69 4.39 5.82
C GLY A 105 -15.32 3.74 5.61
N GLU A 106 -14.81 3.74 4.38
CA GLU A 106 -13.49 3.19 4.05
C GLU A 106 -12.36 4.07 4.61
N THR A 107 -12.46 5.39 4.49
CA THR A 107 -11.40 6.28 4.98
C THR A 107 -11.26 6.25 6.50
N ARG A 108 -12.37 6.09 7.25
CA ARG A 108 -12.35 5.86 8.70
C ARG A 108 -11.56 4.59 9.07
N VAL A 109 -11.78 3.50 8.34
CA VAL A 109 -11.04 2.25 8.55
C VAL A 109 -9.55 2.43 8.25
N LEU A 110 -9.19 3.15 7.19
CA LEU A 110 -7.79 3.42 6.81
C LEU A 110 -7.07 4.29 7.86
N VAL A 111 -7.73 5.30 8.43
CA VAL A 111 -7.17 6.12 9.52
C VAL A 111 -6.95 5.28 10.78
N ALA A 112 -7.92 4.46 11.18
CA ALA A 112 -7.77 3.54 12.31
C ALA A 112 -6.64 2.53 12.08
N SER A 113 -6.51 2.01 10.85
CA SER A 113 -5.41 1.12 10.44
C SER A 113 -4.05 1.80 10.57
N ALA A 114 -3.91 3.07 10.20
CA ALA A 114 -2.68 3.84 10.36
C ALA A 114 -2.27 3.95 11.85
N ALA A 115 -3.20 4.31 12.72
CA ALA A 115 -2.96 4.38 14.17
C ALA A 115 -2.53 3.01 14.73
N ASN A 116 -3.21 1.93 14.34
CA ASN A 116 -2.88 0.57 14.77
C ASN A 116 -1.51 0.12 14.26
N THR A 117 -1.08 0.58 13.08
CA THR A 117 0.25 0.32 12.54
C THR A 117 1.34 0.92 13.43
N PHE A 118 1.20 2.17 13.84
CA PHE A 118 2.14 2.81 14.78
C PHE A 118 2.15 2.09 16.14
N ARG A 119 0.98 1.73 16.70
CA ARG A 119 0.90 0.96 17.95
C ARG A 119 1.62 -0.38 17.87
N TYR A 120 1.40 -1.10 16.77
CA TYR A 120 2.00 -2.41 16.56
C TYR A 120 3.54 -2.32 16.52
N PHE A 121 4.10 -1.39 15.75
CA PHE A 121 5.55 -1.26 15.66
C PHE A 121 6.18 -0.66 16.93
N ALA A 122 5.45 0.14 17.71
CA ALA A 122 5.86 0.53 19.05
C ALA A 122 6.00 -0.69 19.97
N ALA A 123 4.98 -1.56 20.02
CA ALA A 123 5.01 -2.79 20.81
C ALA A 123 6.08 -3.77 20.31
N CYS A 124 6.24 -3.92 18.99
CA CYS A 124 7.30 -4.75 18.41
C CYS A 124 8.69 -4.27 18.83
N LEU A 125 8.92 -2.97 18.85
CA LEU A 125 10.22 -2.39 19.21
C LEU A 125 10.60 -2.71 20.66
N GLU A 126 9.62 -2.70 21.59
CA GLU A 126 9.85 -3.04 22.99
C GLU A 126 10.13 -4.54 23.23
N THR A 127 9.75 -5.39 22.28
CA THR A 127 9.90 -6.86 22.35
C THR A 127 10.81 -7.42 21.26
N LEU A 128 11.61 -6.58 20.62
CA LEU A 128 12.54 -7.01 19.59
C LEU A 128 13.79 -7.61 20.25
N ASP A 129 13.97 -8.91 20.05
CA ASP A 129 15.10 -9.65 20.62
C ASP A 129 16.33 -9.55 19.71
N GLU A 130 17.51 -9.54 20.33
CA GLU A 130 18.80 -9.76 19.71
C GLU A 130 19.31 -11.17 20.01
N GLU A 131 20.13 -11.73 19.13
CA GLU A 131 20.54 -13.12 19.25
C GLU A 131 21.90 -13.26 19.94
N LEU A 132 21.96 -14.03 21.01
CA LEU A 132 23.19 -14.58 21.57
C LEU A 132 23.39 -15.96 20.93
N THR A 133 24.30 -16.05 19.96
CA THR A 133 24.53 -17.28 19.20
C THR A 133 25.51 -18.22 19.93
N PRO A 134 25.43 -19.57 19.75
CA PRO A 134 26.34 -20.50 20.40
C PRO A 134 27.79 -20.26 19.98
N SER A 135 28.68 -20.02 20.96
CA SER A 135 30.12 -19.88 20.74
C SER A 135 30.77 -21.24 20.43
N ARG A 136 31.83 -21.21 19.60
CA ARG A 136 32.62 -22.41 19.26
C ARG A 136 34.09 -22.33 19.75
N GLY A 137 34.37 -21.35 20.62
CA GLY A 137 35.71 -21.13 21.21
C GLY A 137 35.62 -20.11 22.33
N ASP A 138 36.78 -19.60 22.76
CA ASP A 138 36.88 -18.62 23.83
C ASP A 138 36.47 -17.22 23.38
N TYR A 139 35.30 -17.09 22.84
CA TYR A 139 34.67 -15.84 22.42
C TYR A 139 33.16 -15.93 22.56
N LEU A 140 32.54 -14.76 22.80
CA LEU A 140 31.09 -14.58 22.77
C LEU A 140 30.68 -14.09 21.39
N THR A 141 29.57 -14.60 20.87
CA THR A 141 29.01 -14.16 19.58
C THR A 141 27.62 -13.60 19.78
N MET A 142 27.35 -12.44 19.19
CA MET A 142 26.06 -11.76 19.21
C MET A 142 25.70 -11.30 17.80
N SER A 143 24.40 -11.33 17.52
CA SER A 143 23.83 -10.76 16.31
C SER A 143 22.91 -9.61 16.71
N VAL A 144 23.23 -8.39 16.29
CA VAL A 144 22.50 -7.17 16.63
C VAL A 144 22.01 -6.47 15.38
N HIS A 145 20.94 -5.69 15.52
CA HIS A 145 20.34 -4.92 14.41
C HIS A 145 20.53 -3.41 14.61
N GLU A 146 21.04 -2.76 13.59
CA GLU A 146 21.33 -1.33 13.58
C GLU A 146 20.44 -0.61 12.55
N PRO A 147 20.14 0.69 12.74
CA PRO A 147 19.43 1.48 11.71
C PRO A 147 20.18 1.47 10.38
N ILE A 148 19.46 1.43 9.28
CA ILE A 148 20.04 1.56 7.93
C ILE A 148 20.50 2.99 7.65
N GLY A 149 19.77 4.01 8.14
CA GLY A 149 20.08 5.43 7.94
C GLY A 149 18.93 6.20 7.28
N VAL A 150 19.16 6.80 6.10
CA VAL A 150 18.12 7.54 5.38
C VAL A 150 17.30 6.61 4.49
N ILE A 151 15.98 6.62 4.70
CA ILE A 151 15.00 5.84 3.94
C ILE A 151 14.23 6.77 3.00
N ALA A 152 14.19 6.48 1.72
CA ALA A 152 13.24 7.07 0.79
C ALA A 152 11.96 6.23 0.78
N ALA A 153 10.88 6.77 1.34
CA ALA A 153 9.56 6.16 1.35
C ALA A 153 8.70 6.79 0.26
N ILE A 154 8.18 5.98 -0.68
CA ILE A 154 7.36 6.46 -1.80
C ILE A 154 6.02 5.72 -1.75
N THR A 155 4.93 6.46 -1.58
CA THR A 155 3.61 5.90 -1.28
C THR A 155 2.58 6.17 -2.38
N PRO A 156 1.58 5.27 -2.53
CA PRO A 156 0.55 5.36 -3.57
C PRO A 156 -0.61 6.27 -3.14
N TRP A 157 -1.50 6.54 -4.08
CA TRP A 157 -2.65 7.41 -3.90
C TRP A 157 -3.92 6.71 -3.40
N ASN A 158 -3.98 5.38 -3.49
CA ASN A 158 -5.22 4.65 -3.18
C ASN A 158 -5.50 4.46 -1.68
N SER A 159 -4.47 4.50 -0.84
CA SER A 159 -4.59 4.35 0.62
C SER A 159 -3.57 5.21 1.36
N PRO A 160 -3.54 6.55 1.13
CA PRO A 160 -2.41 7.40 1.53
C PRO A 160 -1.99 7.22 2.99
N ILE A 161 -2.86 7.55 3.96
CA ILE A 161 -2.48 7.52 5.40
C ILE A 161 -2.06 6.13 5.88
N ALA A 162 -2.71 5.07 5.39
CA ALA A 162 -2.37 3.71 5.78
C ALA A 162 -1.03 3.26 5.16
N SER A 163 -0.78 3.64 3.90
CA SER A 163 0.49 3.34 3.20
C SER A 163 1.65 4.14 3.79
N ASP A 164 1.43 5.39 4.14
CA ASP A 164 2.42 6.22 4.83
C ASP A 164 2.78 5.60 6.18
N ALA A 165 1.79 5.23 6.98
CA ALA A 165 2.01 4.58 8.28
C ALA A 165 2.76 3.26 8.15
N GLN A 166 2.47 2.44 7.12
CA GLN A 166 3.16 1.16 6.89
C GLN A 166 4.65 1.31 6.60
N LYS A 167 5.08 2.46 6.07
CA LYS A 167 6.49 2.76 5.81
C LYS A 167 7.13 3.57 6.95
N LEU A 168 6.43 4.59 7.46
CA LEU A 168 6.95 5.46 8.50
C LEU A 168 7.13 4.73 9.84
N ALA A 169 6.12 3.95 10.28
CA ALA A 169 6.16 3.36 11.60
C ALA A 169 7.33 2.38 11.79
N PRO A 170 7.58 1.39 10.91
CA PRO A 170 8.73 0.50 11.06
C PRO A 170 10.08 1.21 10.82
N ALA A 171 10.14 2.19 9.90
CA ALA A 171 11.36 2.95 9.64
C ALA A 171 11.78 3.79 10.87
N LEU A 172 10.83 4.51 11.48
CA LEU A 172 11.05 5.28 12.69
C LEU A 172 11.34 4.36 13.90
N ALA A 173 10.61 3.25 14.05
CA ALA A 173 10.91 2.24 15.07
C ALA A 173 12.35 1.76 14.97
N GLY A 174 12.83 1.45 13.77
CA GLY A 174 14.22 1.06 13.50
C GLY A 174 15.26 2.15 13.74
N GLY A 175 14.86 3.40 14.06
CA GLY A 175 15.79 4.51 14.35
C GLY A 175 16.30 5.23 13.11
N ASN A 176 15.66 5.09 11.97
CA ASN A 176 16.03 5.74 10.71
C ASN A 176 15.44 7.15 10.60
N ALA A 177 15.97 7.97 9.67
CA ALA A 177 15.29 9.15 9.16
C ALA A 177 14.61 8.83 7.83
N VAL A 178 13.50 9.51 7.54
CA VAL A 178 12.65 9.22 6.39
C VAL A 178 12.40 10.47 5.55
N VAL A 179 12.61 10.34 4.24
CA VAL A 179 12.10 11.28 3.25
C VAL A 179 10.89 10.63 2.58
N LEU A 180 9.69 11.08 2.93
CA LEU A 180 8.44 10.59 2.41
C LEU A 180 8.05 11.37 1.15
N LYS A 181 7.85 10.64 0.05
CA LYS A 181 7.23 11.16 -1.16
C LYS A 181 5.83 10.56 -1.32
N PRO A 182 4.77 11.27 -0.92
CA PRO A 182 3.40 10.85 -1.19
C PRO A 182 3.09 10.90 -2.69
N ALA A 183 2.02 10.22 -3.10
CA ALA A 183 1.51 10.37 -4.45
C ALA A 183 1.13 11.83 -4.75
N GLU A 184 1.42 12.29 -5.96
CA GLU A 184 1.17 13.67 -6.40
C GLU A 184 -0.30 14.08 -6.24
N VAL A 185 -1.21 13.13 -6.51
CA VAL A 185 -2.66 13.39 -6.54
C VAL A 185 -3.33 13.33 -5.16
N THR A 186 -2.64 12.83 -4.12
CA THR A 186 -3.19 12.68 -2.76
C THR A 186 -2.19 13.10 -1.67
N PRO A 187 -1.71 14.34 -1.68
CA PRO A 187 -0.66 14.76 -0.74
C PRO A 187 -1.20 15.24 0.60
N LEU A 188 -2.49 15.59 0.72
CA LEU A 188 -3.02 16.37 1.84
C LEU A 188 -2.96 15.59 3.15
N VAL A 189 -3.39 14.33 3.15
CA VAL A 189 -3.38 13.52 4.37
C VAL A 189 -1.97 13.16 4.83
N SER A 190 -1.01 13.05 3.90
CA SER A 190 0.41 12.83 4.22
C SER A 190 1.04 14.04 4.90
N LEU A 191 0.70 15.26 4.46
CA LEU A 191 1.12 16.51 5.11
C LEU A 191 0.51 16.64 6.52
N ALA A 192 -0.77 16.26 6.68
CA ALA A 192 -1.41 16.22 7.99
C ALA A 192 -0.74 15.20 8.94
N LEU A 193 -0.36 14.02 8.43
CA LEU A 193 0.38 13.03 9.20
C LEU A 193 1.77 13.53 9.62
N ALA A 194 2.45 14.29 8.76
CA ALA A 194 3.73 14.91 9.09
C ALA A 194 3.62 15.85 10.30
N ARG A 195 2.57 16.69 10.35
CA ARG A 195 2.27 17.56 11.52
C ARG A 195 2.05 16.74 12.79
N ILE A 196 1.33 15.64 12.67
CA ILE A 196 1.10 14.72 13.79
C ILE A 196 2.43 14.12 14.28
N CYS A 197 3.32 13.73 13.38
CA CYS A 197 4.64 13.21 13.75
C CYS A 197 5.49 14.26 14.51
N GLU A 198 5.51 15.52 14.05
CA GLU A 198 6.20 16.60 14.75
C GLU A 198 5.60 16.85 16.16
N GLU A 199 4.28 16.93 16.27
CA GLU A 199 3.59 17.12 17.55
C GLU A 199 3.81 15.96 18.53
N ALA A 200 3.98 14.75 17.99
CA ALA A 200 4.30 13.56 18.78
C ALA A 200 5.75 13.51 19.28
N GLY A 201 6.61 14.41 18.82
CA GLY A 201 7.99 14.51 19.25
C GLY A 201 9.02 13.87 18.32
N VAL A 202 8.67 13.58 17.05
CA VAL A 202 9.68 13.23 16.04
C VAL A 202 10.62 14.43 15.85
N PRO A 203 11.94 14.30 16.07
CA PRO A 203 12.84 15.44 16.01
C PRO A 203 12.93 16.05 14.62
N LYS A 204 13.19 17.37 14.56
CA LYS A 204 13.37 18.11 13.30
C LYS A 204 14.39 17.44 12.39
N GLY A 205 14.00 17.23 11.13
CA GLY A 205 14.85 16.63 10.10
C GLY A 205 14.77 15.09 10.02
N VAL A 206 14.26 14.40 11.05
CA VAL A 206 14.07 12.94 11.01
C VAL A 206 12.98 12.56 10.01
N LEU A 207 12.00 13.43 9.79
CA LEU A 207 10.98 13.28 8.76
C LEU A 207 10.98 14.50 7.84
N SER A 208 11.00 14.27 6.53
CA SER A 208 10.67 15.25 5.50
C SER A 208 9.55 14.68 4.63
N VAL A 209 8.64 15.56 4.15
CA VAL A 209 7.49 15.14 3.31
C VAL A 209 7.43 16.02 2.07
N LEU A 210 7.57 15.39 0.91
CA LEU A 210 7.80 16.02 -0.39
C LEU A 210 6.71 15.67 -1.39
N PRO A 211 5.55 16.35 -1.41
CA PRO A 211 4.66 16.32 -2.58
C PRO A 211 5.38 16.73 -3.84
N GLY A 212 5.09 16.07 -4.96
CA GLY A 212 5.64 16.42 -6.27
C GLY A 212 5.71 15.25 -7.24
N LYS A 213 6.11 15.56 -8.48
CA LYS A 213 6.15 14.58 -9.57
C LYS A 213 7.17 13.48 -9.31
N GLY A 214 6.71 12.22 -9.42
CA GLY A 214 7.56 11.04 -9.24
C GLY A 214 8.77 11.02 -10.19
N SER A 215 8.58 11.47 -11.44
CA SER A 215 9.65 11.58 -12.43
C SER A 215 10.71 12.64 -12.14
N VAL A 216 10.45 13.56 -11.22
CA VAL A 216 11.40 14.60 -10.82
C VAL A 216 12.07 14.23 -9.50
N ILE A 217 11.29 14.20 -8.42
CA ILE A 217 11.86 13.99 -7.08
C ILE A 217 12.10 12.51 -6.78
N GLY A 218 11.35 11.60 -7.36
CA GLY A 218 11.53 10.15 -7.16
C GLY A 218 12.89 9.67 -7.66
N ASP A 219 13.31 10.09 -8.85
CA ASP A 219 14.62 9.72 -9.42
C ASP A 219 15.78 10.25 -8.55
N VAL A 220 15.68 11.52 -8.11
CA VAL A 220 16.68 12.10 -7.20
C VAL A 220 16.80 11.29 -5.92
N LEU A 221 15.67 10.96 -5.27
CA LEU A 221 15.68 10.18 -4.02
C LEU A 221 16.33 8.81 -4.21
N VAL A 222 15.99 8.08 -5.28
CA VAL A 222 16.52 6.74 -5.52
C VAL A 222 18.04 6.78 -5.85
N ARG A 223 18.49 7.79 -6.59
CA ARG A 223 19.91 7.93 -6.98
C ARG A 223 20.79 8.55 -5.90
N HIS A 224 20.23 9.27 -4.94
CA HIS A 224 21.04 10.04 -3.97
C HIS A 224 21.96 9.11 -3.14
N PRO A 225 23.27 9.42 -3.00
CA PRO A 225 24.24 8.52 -2.34
C PRO A 225 23.98 8.33 -0.84
N LEU A 226 23.34 9.27 -0.18
CA LEU A 226 22.98 9.19 1.24
C LEU A 226 21.72 8.39 1.50
N VAL A 227 20.86 8.14 0.49
CA VAL A 227 19.71 7.23 0.63
C VAL A 227 20.23 5.80 0.67
N LYS A 228 19.87 5.08 1.73
CA LYS A 228 20.38 3.73 2.05
C LYS A 228 19.34 2.62 1.80
N LYS A 229 18.06 2.96 1.70
CA LYS A 229 16.99 2.04 1.32
C LYS A 229 15.85 2.82 0.64
N VAL A 230 15.21 2.19 -0.32
CA VAL A 230 13.94 2.64 -0.88
C VAL A 230 12.83 1.68 -0.47
N SER A 231 11.75 2.23 0.06
CA SER A 231 10.49 1.52 0.28
C SER A 231 9.42 2.13 -0.62
N PHE A 232 8.97 1.37 -1.61
CA PHE A 232 8.07 1.83 -2.66
C PHE A 232 6.79 0.99 -2.70
N THR A 233 5.65 1.66 -2.85
CA THR A 233 4.38 1.03 -3.24
C THR A 233 3.80 1.78 -4.43
N GLY A 234 3.53 1.07 -5.52
CA GLY A 234 3.00 1.66 -6.76
C GLY A 234 3.02 0.73 -7.96
N GLY A 235 3.01 1.30 -9.15
CA GLY A 235 2.96 0.53 -10.39
C GLY A 235 4.24 -0.28 -10.66
N THR A 236 4.09 -1.48 -11.22
CA THR A 236 5.17 -2.46 -11.46
C THR A 236 6.29 -1.90 -12.34
N GLU A 237 5.98 -1.14 -13.38
CA GLU A 237 7.01 -0.55 -14.26
C GLU A 237 7.91 0.45 -13.52
N VAL A 238 7.32 1.27 -12.63
CA VAL A 238 8.09 2.19 -11.79
C VAL A 238 8.96 1.40 -10.79
N GLY A 239 8.41 0.35 -10.19
CA GLY A 239 9.14 -0.54 -9.29
C GLY A 239 10.35 -1.19 -9.96
N ARG A 240 10.19 -1.68 -11.20
CA ARG A 240 11.32 -2.21 -12.00
C ARG A 240 12.40 -1.14 -12.25
N GLY A 241 12.00 0.10 -12.54
CA GLY A 241 12.92 1.23 -12.70
C GLY A 241 13.72 1.50 -11.42
N ILE A 242 13.04 1.52 -10.28
CA ILE A 242 13.67 1.68 -8.96
C ILE A 242 14.64 0.54 -8.67
N ALA A 243 14.25 -0.71 -8.93
CA ALA A 243 15.11 -1.88 -8.71
C ALA A 243 16.41 -1.81 -9.55
N ARG A 244 16.33 -1.37 -10.82
CA ARG A 244 17.51 -1.19 -11.67
C ARG A 244 18.50 -0.16 -11.09
N ILE A 245 18.01 1.00 -10.67
CA ILE A 245 18.84 2.04 -10.06
C ILE A 245 19.43 1.55 -8.72
N ALA A 246 18.64 0.88 -7.91
CA ALA A 246 19.08 0.34 -6.62
C ALA A 246 20.19 -0.71 -6.79
N ALA A 247 20.13 -1.53 -7.84
CA ALA A 247 21.15 -2.51 -8.16
C ALA A 247 22.51 -1.87 -8.46
N GLU A 248 22.56 -0.71 -9.12
CA GLU A 248 23.80 0.05 -9.37
C GLU A 248 24.51 0.47 -8.08
N LYS A 249 23.76 0.63 -6.99
CA LYS A 249 24.25 1.05 -5.66
C LYS A 249 24.35 -0.09 -4.65
N LEU A 250 23.93 -1.32 -5.01
CA LEU A 250 23.70 -2.44 -4.09
C LEU A 250 22.78 -2.04 -2.91
N MET A 251 21.82 -1.16 -3.18
CA MET A 251 20.92 -0.60 -2.19
C MET A 251 19.71 -1.52 -1.99
N PRO A 252 19.37 -1.90 -0.73
CA PRO A 252 18.19 -2.68 -0.46
C PRO A 252 16.90 -1.91 -0.83
N VAL A 253 15.92 -2.65 -1.37
CA VAL A 253 14.60 -2.14 -1.69
C VAL A 253 13.51 -3.02 -1.09
N SER A 254 12.39 -2.41 -0.70
CA SER A 254 11.12 -3.08 -0.47
C SER A 254 10.13 -2.54 -1.49
N LEU A 255 9.57 -3.41 -2.31
CA LEU A 255 8.68 -3.06 -3.41
C LEU A 255 7.34 -3.77 -3.22
N GLU A 256 6.25 -3.01 -3.12
CA GLU A 256 4.88 -3.49 -3.15
C GLU A 256 4.23 -2.98 -4.45
N LEU A 257 3.93 -3.90 -5.35
CA LEU A 257 3.60 -3.60 -6.74
C LEU A 257 2.20 -4.08 -7.10
N GLY A 258 1.90 -4.11 -8.38
CA GLY A 258 0.60 -4.49 -8.90
C GLY A 258 0.18 -5.94 -8.66
N GLY A 259 -1.06 -6.23 -8.94
CA GLY A 259 -1.63 -7.57 -8.83
C GLY A 259 -2.72 -7.85 -9.86
N LYS A 260 -2.95 -9.13 -10.11
CA LYS A 260 -4.06 -9.65 -10.92
C LYS A 260 -4.68 -10.83 -10.18
N SER A 261 -5.15 -10.58 -8.97
CA SER A 261 -5.50 -11.58 -7.97
C SER A 261 -6.64 -12.48 -8.43
N PRO A 262 -6.48 -13.82 -8.38
CA PRO A 262 -7.57 -14.75 -8.63
C PRO A 262 -8.52 -14.82 -7.42
N THR A 263 -9.82 -14.88 -7.69
CA THR A 263 -10.86 -15.23 -6.75
C THR A 263 -11.51 -16.53 -7.21
N ILE A 264 -11.58 -17.53 -6.35
CA ILE A 264 -11.95 -18.89 -6.68
C ILE A 264 -13.23 -19.26 -5.92
N VAL A 265 -14.24 -19.75 -6.61
CA VAL A 265 -15.51 -20.23 -6.03
C VAL A 265 -15.71 -21.69 -6.42
N CYS A 266 -15.66 -22.58 -5.44
CA CYS A 266 -15.89 -24.00 -5.61
C CYS A 266 -17.39 -24.34 -5.55
N ASP A 267 -17.75 -25.51 -6.05
CA ASP A 267 -19.16 -25.99 -6.14
C ASP A 267 -19.83 -26.20 -4.78
N ASP A 268 -19.03 -26.42 -3.72
CA ASP A 268 -19.50 -26.60 -2.34
C ASP A 268 -19.54 -25.29 -1.52
N ALA A 269 -19.20 -24.15 -2.12
CA ALA A 269 -19.20 -22.86 -1.44
C ALA A 269 -20.61 -22.42 -1.00
N ASP A 270 -20.66 -21.62 0.06
CA ASP A 270 -21.84 -20.81 0.34
C ASP A 270 -21.94 -19.69 -0.69
N LEU A 271 -22.84 -19.83 -1.66
CA LEU A 271 -22.91 -18.94 -2.80
C LEU A 271 -23.26 -17.49 -2.41
N ASP A 272 -24.13 -17.28 -1.42
CA ASP A 272 -24.50 -15.93 -0.98
C ASP A 272 -23.32 -15.24 -0.29
N HIS A 273 -22.59 -15.98 0.55
CA HIS A 273 -21.37 -15.49 1.18
C HIS A 273 -20.29 -15.21 0.14
N ALA A 274 -20.07 -16.12 -0.81
CA ALA A 274 -19.10 -15.97 -1.88
C ALA A 274 -19.43 -14.77 -2.79
N VAL A 275 -20.68 -14.55 -3.17
CA VAL A 275 -21.14 -13.40 -3.95
C VAL A 275 -20.78 -12.09 -3.23
N ASN A 276 -21.13 -11.98 -1.94
CA ASN A 276 -20.79 -10.78 -1.15
C ASN A 276 -19.27 -10.58 -1.06
N GLY A 277 -18.51 -11.66 -0.86
CA GLY A 277 -17.05 -11.63 -0.80
C GLY A 277 -16.40 -11.20 -2.12
N VAL A 278 -16.89 -11.69 -3.25
CA VAL A 278 -16.42 -11.29 -4.59
C VAL A 278 -16.76 -9.83 -4.87
N LEU A 279 -18.01 -9.39 -4.62
CA LEU A 279 -18.40 -8.00 -4.79
C LEU A 279 -17.51 -7.05 -3.96
N TYR A 280 -17.31 -7.38 -2.69
CA TYR A 280 -16.42 -6.61 -1.82
C TYR A 280 -14.96 -6.67 -2.30
N GLY A 281 -14.49 -7.85 -2.72
CA GLY A 281 -13.11 -8.08 -3.17
C GLY A 281 -12.71 -7.23 -4.37
N ILE A 282 -13.62 -6.99 -5.32
CA ILE A 282 -13.32 -6.20 -6.51
C ILE A 282 -13.84 -4.75 -6.39
N PHE A 283 -15.07 -4.51 -5.93
CA PHE A 283 -15.70 -3.19 -6.07
C PHE A 283 -15.47 -2.25 -4.90
N SER A 284 -15.12 -2.74 -3.69
CA SER A 284 -14.69 -1.85 -2.62
C SER A 284 -13.46 -1.04 -3.06
N SER A 285 -13.35 0.19 -2.59
CA SER A 285 -12.32 1.14 -3.04
C SER A 285 -12.37 1.42 -4.54
N SER A 286 -13.53 1.28 -5.18
CA SER A 286 -13.72 1.47 -6.65
C SER A 286 -12.80 0.57 -7.50
N GLY A 287 -12.38 -0.59 -6.97
CA GLY A 287 -11.42 -1.48 -7.61
C GLY A 287 -9.97 -0.98 -7.59
N GLU A 288 -9.71 0.20 -7.03
CA GLU A 288 -8.39 0.81 -6.92
C GLU A 288 -7.58 0.23 -5.76
N ALA A 289 -7.35 -1.09 -5.82
CA ALA A 289 -6.59 -1.84 -4.83
C ALA A 289 -5.70 -2.89 -5.52
N CYS A 290 -4.43 -2.95 -5.13
CA CYS A 290 -3.47 -3.93 -5.68
C CYS A 290 -3.91 -5.38 -5.46
N ILE A 291 -4.70 -5.63 -4.40
CA ILE A 291 -5.27 -6.94 -4.05
C ILE A 291 -6.67 -7.16 -4.61
N ALA A 292 -7.18 -6.31 -5.51
CA ALA A 292 -8.52 -6.49 -6.08
C ALA A 292 -8.64 -7.84 -6.79
N GLY A 293 -9.70 -8.61 -6.45
CA GLY A 293 -9.95 -9.92 -7.05
C GLY A 293 -10.52 -9.79 -8.45
N SER A 294 -9.71 -9.34 -9.40
CA SER A 294 -10.13 -8.94 -10.74
C SER A 294 -10.28 -10.11 -11.72
N ARG A 295 -9.71 -11.30 -11.41
CA ARG A 295 -9.97 -12.56 -12.12
C ARG A 295 -10.83 -13.48 -11.25
N LEU A 296 -12.02 -13.80 -11.69
CA LEU A 296 -12.95 -14.69 -10.98
C LEU A 296 -13.00 -16.05 -11.68
N PHE A 297 -12.64 -17.10 -10.94
CA PHE A 297 -12.76 -18.50 -11.37
C PHE A 297 -13.90 -19.16 -10.60
N VAL A 298 -14.94 -19.61 -11.31
CA VAL A 298 -16.09 -20.29 -10.71
C VAL A 298 -16.18 -21.70 -11.26
N GLN A 299 -16.36 -22.68 -10.37
CA GLN A 299 -16.52 -24.07 -10.79
C GLN A 299 -17.77 -24.21 -11.65
N ARG A 300 -17.66 -24.90 -12.80
CA ARG A 300 -18.68 -24.98 -13.84
C ARG A 300 -20.06 -25.40 -13.31
N ALA A 301 -20.08 -26.32 -12.36
CA ALA A 301 -21.31 -26.82 -11.78
C ALA A 301 -22.21 -25.75 -11.15
N VAL A 302 -21.63 -24.64 -10.68
CA VAL A 302 -22.35 -23.54 -10.03
C VAL A 302 -22.21 -22.22 -10.79
N TYR A 303 -21.56 -22.22 -11.97
CA TYR A 303 -21.20 -21.00 -12.70
C TYR A 303 -22.40 -20.12 -13.01
N ASP A 304 -23.42 -20.67 -13.69
CA ASP A 304 -24.57 -19.89 -14.17
C ASP A 304 -25.36 -19.28 -13.01
N GLU A 305 -25.62 -20.06 -11.96
CA GLU A 305 -26.33 -19.61 -10.76
C GLU A 305 -25.51 -18.53 -10.03
N PHE A 306 -24.22 -18.76 -9.85
CA PHE A 306 -23.33 -17.80 -9.18
C PHE A 306 -23.28 -16.49 -9.95
N MET A 307 -23.06 -16.53 -11.27
CA MET A 307 -22.97 -15.33 -12.12
C MET A 307 -24.29 -14.55 -12.15
N GLN A 308 -25.43 -15.23 -12.16
CA GLN A 308 -26.73 -14.55 -12.05
C GLN A 308 -26.85 -13.75 -10.75
N ARG A 309 -26.49 -14.36 -9.60
CA ARG A 309 -26.52 -13.69 -8.29
C ARG A 309 -25.48 -12.55 -8.23
N LEU A 310 -24.29 -12.77 -8.75
CA LEU A 310 -23.19 -11.78 -8.74
C LEU A 310 -23.57 -10.52 -9.54
N VAL A 311 -24.09 -10.68 -10.76
CA VAL A 311 -24.53 -9.56 -11.62
C VAL A 311 -25.70 -8.81 -10.97
N ALA A 312 -26.66 -9.53 -10.40
CA ALA A 312 -27.75 -8.91 -9.66
C ALA A 312 -27.28 -8.11 -8.45
N GLY A 313 -26.27 -8.62 -7.73
CA GLY A 313 -25.60 -7.93 -6.62
C GLY A 313 -24.83 -6.70 -7.08
N ALA A 314 -24.04 -6.79 -8.16
CA ALA A 314 -23.26 -5.68 -8.71
C ALA A 314 -24.14 -4.50 -9.13
N ARG A 315 -25.28 -4.77 -9.77
CA ARG A 315 -26.27 -3.74 -10.17
C ARG A 315 -26.92 -3.01 -8.99
N LYS A 316 -26.89 -3.60 -7.78
CA LYS A 316 -27.48 -3.01 -6.56
C LYS A 316 -26.46 -2.17 -5.78
N LEU A 317 -25.18 -2.20 -6.15
CA LEU A 317 -24.16 -1.42 -5.46
C LEU A 317 -24.43 0.09 -5.57
N ARG A 318 -24.40 0.77 -4.44
CA ARG A 318 -24.64 2.21 -4.37
C ARG A 318 -23.36 2.96 -4.73
N VAL A 319 -23.29 3.37 -6.01
CA VAL A 319 -22.23 4.24 -6.54
C VAL A 319 -22.67 5.68 -6.37
N GLY A 320 -21.89 6.51 -5.66
CA GLY A 320 -22.32 7.89 -5.44
C GLY A 320 -21.47 8.70 -4.47
N ASP A 321 -22.08 9.71 -3.87
CA ASP A 321 -21.41 10.67 -2.97
C ASP A 321 -20.65 9.98 -1.83
N PRO A 322 -19.32 10.15 -1.77
CA PRO A 322 -18.49 9.54 -0.72
C PRO A 322 -18.79 10.05 0.71
N THR A 323 -19.54 11.13 0.86
CA THR A 323 -19.95 11.64 2.19
C THR A 323 -21.04 10.80 2.83
N ARG A 324 -21.84 10.12 2.03
CA ARG A 324 -22.96 9.32 2.51
C ARG A 324 -22.48 8.02 3.14
N PRO A 325 -22.97 7.67 4.35
CA PRO A 325 -22.52 6.46 5.03
C PRO A 325 -22.95 5.16 4.33
N ASP A 326 -23.97 5.23 3.48
CA ASP A 326 -24.49 4.09 2.72
C ASP A 326 -23.84 3.93 1.32
N THR A 327 -23.00 4.85 0.88
CA THR A 327 -22.23 4.71 -0.37
C THR A 327 -21.23 3.57 -0.26
N GLN A 328 -21.28 2.65 -1.25
CA GLN A 328 -20.40 1.49 -1.30
C GLN A 328 -19.23 1.68 -2.28
N MET A 329 -19.41 2.52 -3.28
CA MET A 329 -18.37 2.80 -4.28
C MET A 329 -18.37 4.30 -4.61
N GLY A 330 -17.20 4.93 -4.45
CA GLY A 330 -16.93 6.32 -4.80
C GLY A 330 -16.48 6.49 -6.25
N PRO A 331 -16.00 7.70 -6.64
CA PRO A 331 -15.35 7.93 -7.92
C PRO A 331 -13.99 7.25 -8.00
N LEU A 332 -13.45 7.14 -9.20
CA LEU A 332 -12.04 6.89 -9.48
C LEU A 332 -11.22 8.15 -9.15
N ILE A 333 -9.90 7.98 -8.99
CA ILE A 333 -9.02 9.07 -8.56
C ILE A 333 -8.96 10.25 -9.55
N SER A 334 -9.09 10.02 -10.84
CA SER A 334 -8.93 11.08 -11.85
C SER A 334 -9.62 10.74 -13.19
N ALA A 335 -9.82 11.75 -14.03
CA ALA A 335 -10.32 11.58 -15.42
C ALA A 335 -9.39 10.66 -16.23
N LYS A 336 -8.08 10.90 -16.17
CA LYS A 336 -7.07 10.09 -16.88
C LYS A 336 -7.14 8.62 -16.49
N HIS A 337 -7.35 8.34 -15.20
CA HIS A 337 -7.44 6.97 -14.71
C HIS A 337 -8.76 6.32 -15.15
N ARG A 338 -9.89 7.04 -15.08
CA ARG A 338 -11.17 6.57 -15.61
C ARG A 338 -11.08 6.23 -17.11
N GLU A 339 -10.48 7.07 -17.92
CA GLU A 339 -10.23 6.79 -19.33
C GLU A 339 -9.38 5.54 -19.54
N SER A 340 -8.42 5.28 -18.66
CA SER A 340 -7.64 4.04 -18.70
C SER A 340 -8.52 2.81 -18.44
N VAL A 341 -9.40 2.87 -17.45
CA VAL A 341 -10.36 1.79 -17.15
C VAL A 341 -11.30 1.56 -18.33
N GLU A 342 -11.82 2.64 -18.92
CA GLU A 342 -12.69 2.59 -20.13
C GLU A 342 -11.99 1.89 -21.30
N ARG A 343 -10.71 2.19 -21.54
CA ARG A 343 -9.92 1.53 -22.59
C ARG A 343 -9.76 0.04 -22.35
N TYR A 344 -9.54 -0.39 -21.10
CA TYR A 344 -9.46 -1.82 -20.79
C TYR A 344 -10.79 -2.55 -20.98
N VAL A 345 -11.92 -1.90 -20.67
CA VAL A 345 -13.24 -2.48 -20.93
C VAL A 345 -13.47 -2.62 -22.44
N ALA A 346 -13.15 -1.57 -23.23
CA ALA A 346 -13.22 -1.64 -24.68
C ALA A 346 -12.32 -2.75 -25.26
N LEU A 347 -11.07 -2.86 -24.78
CA LEU A 347 -10.16 -3.93 -25.16
C LEU A 347 -10.74 -5.33 -24.87
N GLY A 348 -11.35 -5.52 -23.69
CA GLY A 348 -11.97 -6.82 -23.36
C GLY A 348 -13.12 -7.17 -24.31
N LEU A 349 -13.89 -6.19 -24.77
CA LEU A 349 -14.95 -6.43 -25.78
C LEU A 349 -14.33 -6.72 -27.16
N GLU A 350 -13.29 -6.03 -27.55
CA GLU A 350 -12.53 -6.30 -28.80
C GLU A 350 -11.88 -7.69 -28.80
N GLU A 351 -11.42 -8.16 -27.64
CA GLU A 351 -10.86 -9.52 -27.45
C GLU A 351 -11.96 -10.61 -27.44
N GLY A 352 -13.25 -10.26 -27.60
CA GLY A 352 -14.36 -11.19 -27.70
C GLY A 352 -15.13 -11.40 -26.39
N GLY A 353 -14.84 -10.61 -25.37
CA GLY A 353 -15.55 -10.66 -24.08
C GLY A 353 -17.01 -10.22 -24.19
N ARG A 354 -17.86 -10.77 -23.35
CA ARG A 354 -19.27 -10.40 -23.21
C ARG A 354 -19.46 -9.57 -21.95
N LEU A 355 -20.02 -8.36 -22.08
CA LEU A 355 -20.38 -7.50 -20.97
C LEU A 355 -21.67 -7.97 -20.30
N LEU A 356 -21.63 -8.21 -19.00
CA LEU A 356 -22.78 -8.64 -18.19
C LEU A 356 -23.44 -7.48 -17.45
N CYS A 357 -22.66 -6.50 -17.00
CA CYS A 357 -23.16 -5.24 -16.42
C CYS A 357 -22.07 -4.17 -16.41
N GLY A 358 -22.46 -2.92 -16.22
CA GLY A 358 -21.57 -1.77 -16.16
C GLY A 358 -21.02 -1.38 -17.53
N GLY A 359 -19.72 -1.05 -17.60
CA GLY A 359 -19.06 -0.63 -18.83
C GLY A 359 -19.34 0.82 -19.21
N GLU A 360 -19.92 1.62 -18.32
CA GLU A 360 -20.36 2.98 -18.59
C GLU A 360 -20.19 3.91 -17.39
N ARG A 361 -20.25 5.22 -17.66
CA ARG A 361 -20.30 6.26 -16.63
C ARG A 361 -21.73 6.34 -16.08
N PRO A 362 -21.91 6.38 -14.73
CA PRO A 362 -23.26 6.56 -14.18
C PRO A 362 -23.79 7.97 -14.48
N SER A 363 -25.10 8.08 -14.67
CA SER A 363 -25.81 9.35 -14.85
C SER A 363 -26.70 9.68 -13.66
N GLY A 364 -27.11 10.96 -13.53
CA GLY A 364 -27.99 11.45 -12.47
C GLY A 364 -27.32 11.69 -11.13
N ASP A 365 -28.00 12.40 -10.25
CA ASP A 365 -27.56 12.78 -8.89
C ASP A 365 -26.22 13.54 -8.84
N GLY A 366 -25.82 14.21 -9.94
CA GLY A 366 -24.59 14.99 -10.03
C GLY A 366 -23.31 14.15 -10.22
N ARG A 367 -23.45 12.85 -10.49
CA ARG A 367 -22.32 11.93 -10.71
C ARG A 367 -21.53 12.25 -11.98
N GLU A 368 -22.15 12.97 -12.94
CA GLU A 368 -21.50 13.42 -14.17
C GLU A 368 -20.34 14.37 -13.93
N ARG A 369 -20.34 15.06 -12.78
CA ARG A 369 -19.29 16.02 -12.40
C ARG A 369 -18.03 15.34 -11.86
N GLY A 370 -18.14 14.11 -11.33
CA GLY A 370 -17.04 13.34 -10.78
C GLY A 370 -16.48 12.28 -11.73
N PHE A 371 -15.50 11.55 -11.26
CA PHE A 371 -14.83 10.51 -12.05
C PHE A 371 -15.43 9.13 -11.83
N PHE A 372 -16.75 9.04 -11.68
CA PHE A 372 -17.45 7.79 -11.42
C PHE A 372 -17.44 6.84 -12.63
N TYR A 373 -17.45 5.54 -12.32
CA TYR A 373 -17.59 4.45 -13.29
C TYR A 373 -18.40 3.31 -12.67
N GLN A 374 -19.23 2.61 -13.46
CA GLN A 374 -20.11 1.55 -12.97
C GLN A 374 -19.31 0.28 -12.64
N PRO A 375 -19.75 -0.52 -11.63
CA PRO A 375 -19.27 -1.89 -11.44
C PRO A 375 -19.42 -2.69 -12.72
N THR A 376 -18.31 -3.23 -13.23
CA THR A 376 -18.23 -3.82 -14.57
C THR A 376 -17.83 -5.28 -14.48
N ILE A 377 -18.60 -6.16 -15.11
CA ILE A 377 -18.35 -7.61 -15.17
C ILE A 377 -18.35 -8.06 -16.62
N LEU A 378 -17.26 -8.71 -17.03
CA LEU A 378 -17.11 -9.38 -18.33
C LEU A 378 -16.95 -10.88 -18.13
N GLU A 379 -17.27 -11.66 -19.17
CA GLU A 379 -17.02 -13.10 -19.27
C GLU A 379 -16.68 -13.52 -20.69
N GLY A 380 -16.40 -14.82 -20.89
CA GLY A 380 -16.17 -15.40 -22.23
C GLY A 380 -14.76 -15.20 -22.77
N LEU A 381 -13.84 -14.70 -21.95
CA LEU A 381 -12.45 -14.46 -22.31
C LEU A 381 -11.54 -15.58 -21.79
N PRO A 382 -10.50 -15.97 -22.56
CA PRO A 382 -9.46 -16.86 -22.04
C PRO A 382 -8.57 -16.12 -21.05
N ASN A 383 -7.91 -16.86 -20.13
CA ASN A 383 -6.97 -16.26 -19.18
C ASN A 383 -5.80 -15.51 -19.86
N SER A 384 -5.45 -15.90 -21.10
CA SER A 384 -4.40 -15.24 -21.91
C SER A 384 -4.80 -13.88 -22.50
N ALA A 385 -6.07 -13.48 -22.44
CA ALA A 385 -6.52 -12.18 -22.90
C ALA A 385 -5.82 -11.06 -22.09
N ARG A 386 -5.46 -9.96 -22.72
CA ARG A 386 -4.72 -8.86 -22.07
C ARG A 386 -5.48 -8.29 -20.87
N ILE A 387 -6.81 -8.17 -20.97
CA ILE A 387 -7.64 -7.73 -19.86
C ILE A 387 -7.56 -8.67 -18.65
N CYS A 388 -7.23 -9.96 -18.83
CA CYS A 388 -7.03 -10.95 -17.77
C CYS A 388 -5.59 -10.96 -17.22
N GLN A 389 -4.62 -10.41 -17.96
CA GLN A 389 -3.21 -10.42 -17.60
C GLN A 389 -2.70 -9.08 -17.06
N GLU A 390 -3.19 -7.96 -17.59
CA GLU A 390 -2.75 -6.62 -17.21
C GLU A 390 -3.57 -6.04 -16.04
N GLU A 391 -2.93 -5.31 -15.15
CA GLU A 391 -3.58 -4.66 -14.01
C GLU A 391 -4.41 -3.45 -14.49
N ILE A 392 -5.73 -3.46 -14.25
CA ILE A 392 -6.65 -2.37 -14.63
C ILE A 392 -6.71 -1.29 -13.55
N PHE A 393 -6.66 -1.70 -12.29
CA PHE A 393 -6.79 -0.86 -11.10
C PHE A 393 -8.10 -0.08 -11.04
N GLY A 394 -9.20 -0.75 -11.38
CA GLY A 394 -10.54 -0.16 -11.46
C GLY A 394 -11.63 -1.21 -11.22
N PRO A 395 -12.92 -0.82 -11.22
CA PRO A 395 -14.04 -1.68 -10.86
C PRO A 395 -14.44 -2.65 -12.00
N VAL A 396 -13.49 -3.47 -12.45
CA VAL A 396 -13.65 -4.40 -13.56
C VAL A 396 -13.25 -5.80 -13.16
N LEU A 397 -14.19 -6.74 -13.32
CA LEU A 397 -14.05 -8.16 -13.05
C LEU A 397 -14.17 -8.95 -14.34
N VAL A 398 -13.31 -9.95 -14.56
CA VAL A 398 -13.47 -10.93 -15.63
C VAL A 398 -13.73 -12.30 -15.00
N ALA A 399 -14.82 -12.94 -15.40
CA ALA A 399 -15.25 -14.25 -14.91
C ALA A 399 -14.92 -15.36 -15.91
N MET A 400 -14.40 -16.46 -15.40
CA MET A 400 -13.99 -17.66 -16.14
C MET A 400 -14.48 -18.92 -15.41
N PRO A 401 -15.10 -19.90 -16.12
CA PRO A 401 -15.41 -21.18 -15.54
C PRO A 401 -14.17 -22.06 -15.43
N PHE A 402 -14.12 -22.97 -14.45
CA PHE A 402 -13.15 -24.05 -14.41
C PHE A 402 -13.83 -25.39 -14.13
N ASP A 403 -13.22 -26.49 -14.60
CA ASP A 403 -13.77 -27.83 -14.49
C ASP A 403 -13.13 -28.64 -13.37
N ASP A 404 -11.82 -28.55 -13.22
CA ASP A 404 -11.03 -29.30 -12.25
C ASP A 404 -9.94 -28.44 -11.59
N GLU A 405 -9.39 -28.95 -10.46
CA GLU A 405 -8.40 -28.25 -9.64
C GLU A 405 -7.06 -28.04 -10.38
N ALA A 406 -6.67 -28.95 -11.30
CA ALA A 406 -5.42 -28.82 -12.01
C ALA A 406 -5.48 -27.69 -13.05
N SER A 407 -6.56 -27.63 -13.84
CA SER A 407 -6.78 -26.55 -14.81
C SER A 407 -6.99 -25.20 -14.13
N LEU A 408 -7.67 -25.17 -12.96
CA LEU A 408 -7.80 -23.97 -12.13
C LEU A 408 -6.43 -23.42 -11.71
N LEU A 409 -5.59 -24.28 -11.11
CA LEU A 409 -4.27 -23.88 -10.60
C LEU A 409 -3.35 -23.41 -11.71
N ALA A 410 -3.37 -24.10 -12.87
CA ALA A 410 -2.61 -23.69 -14.03
C ALA A 410 -2.99 -22.27 -14.47
N GLN A 411 -4.29 -21.95 -14.58
CA GLN A 411 -4.78 -20.64 -15.00
C GLN A 411 -4.59 -19.56 -13.90
N ALA A 412 -4.84 -19.91 -12.63
CA ALA A 412 -4.70 -18.97 -11.53
C ALA A 412 -3.25 -18.48 -11.37
N ASN A 413 -2.28 -19.39 -11.54
CA ASN A 413 -0.85 -19.10 -11.47
C ASN A 413 -0.26 -18.54 -12.78
N ASP A 414 -0.96 -18.65 -13.91
CA ASP A 414 -0.55 -18.08 -15.19
C ASP A 414 -0.79 -16.56 -15.20
N SER A 415 0.11 -15.86 -14.56
CA SER A 415 0.23 -14.41 -14.48
C SER A 415 1.63 -14.04 -14.01
N VAL A 416 2.14 -12.91 -14.45
CA VAL A 416 3.39 -12.33 -13.92
C VAL A 416 3.24 -11.84 -12.48
N PHE A 417 2.00 -11.68 -12.02
CA PHE A 417 1.66 -11.22 -10.67
C PHE A 417 1.43 -12.40 -9.70
N GLY A 418 1.66 -12.10 -8.41
CA GLY A 418 1.40 -13.04 -7.33
C GLY A 418 1.19 -12.31 -5.99
N LEU A 419 0.25 -11.36 -5.92
CA LEU A 419 0.04 -10.57 -4.71
C LEU A 419 -0.93 -11.24 -3.73
N ALA A 420 -2.15 -11.52 -4.18
CA ALA A 420 -3.19 -12.08 -3.33
C ALA A 420 -4.11 -13.05 -4.08
N ALA A 421 -4.89 -13.82 -3.32
CA ALA A 421 -5.96 -14.68 -3.83
C ALA A 421 -7.09 -14.84 -2.80
N GLY A 422 -8.30 -15.18 -3.27
CA GLY A 422 -9.43 -15.55 -2.43
C GLY A 422 -10.00 -16.91 -2.83
N ILE A 423 -10.44 -17.71 -1.85
CA ILE A 423 -11.01 -19.04 -2.06
C ILE A 423 -12.31 -19.17 -1.27
N TRP A 424 -13.38 -19.60 -1.90
CA TRP A 424 -14.65 -19.98 -1.26
C TRP A 424 -14.93 -21.46 -1.44
N THR A 425 -14.95 -22.21 -0.36
CA THR A 425 -15.26 -23.64 -0.28
C THR A 425 -15.59 -24.03 1.17
N ARG A 426 -16.40 -25.04 1.38
CA ARG A 426 -16.66 -25.67 2.71
C ARG A 426 -15.67 -26.79 3.02
N ASP A 427 -14.98 -27.33 2.01
CA ASP A 427 -13.95 -28.36 2.19
C ASP A 427 -12.60 -27.74 2.59
N TYR A 428 -12.28 -27.86 3.88
CA TYR A 428 -11.00 -27.33 4.44
C TYR A 428 -9.76 -27.98 3.83
N LYS A 429 -9.84 -29.25 3.38
CA LYS A 429 -8.70 -29.95 2.75
C LYS A 429 -8.46 -29.40 1.34
N ARG A 430 -9.54 -29.15 0.61
CA ARG A 430 -9.52 -28.49 -0.70
C ARG A 430 -8.97 -27.08 -0.58
N ALA A 431 -9.48 -26.30 0.38
CA ALA A 431 -8.98 -24.96 0.66
C ALA A 431 -7.49 -24.95 0.91
N TRP A 432 -6.99 -25.89 1.74
CA TRP A 432 -5.58 -26.02 2.07
C TRP A 432 -4.73 -26.37 0.84
N ARG A 433 -5.14 -27.38 0.02
CA ARG A 433 -4.41 -27.78 -1.19
C ARG A 433 -4.28 -26.62 -2.17
N ILE A 434 -5.40 -25.96 -2.48
CA ILE A 434 -5.44 -24.82 -3.41
C ILE A 434 -4.57 -23.68 -2.87
N ALA A 435 -4.77 -23.30 -1.60
CA ALA A 435 -4.01 -22.19 -0.99
C ALA A 435 -2.49 -22.43 -1.02
N ARG A 436 -2.04 -23.68 -0.81
CA ARG A 436 -0.61 -24.04 -0.84
C ARG A 436 -0.02 -24.09 -2.25
N ALA A 437 -0.85 -24.33 -3.27
CA ALA A 437 -0.44 -24.42 -4.65
C ALA A 437 -0.48 -23.09 -5.41
N LEU A 438 -1.17 -22.08 -4.85
CA LEU A 438 -1.20 -20.74 -5.43
C LEU A 438 0.12 -20.00 -5.21
N GLU A 439 0.67 -19.44 -6.27
CA GLU A 439 1.92 -18.67 -6.28
C GLU A 439 1.66 -17.20 -5.92
N THR A 440 1.25 -16.95 -4.68
CA THR A 440 0.82 -15.63 -4.20
C THR A 440 1.23 -15.40 -2.74
N GLY A 441 1.45 -14.13 -2.39
CA GLY A 441 1.91 -13.75 -1.06
C GLY A 441 0.84 -13.84 0.02
N THR A 442 -0.45 -13.66 -0.33
CA THR A 442 -1.58 -13.70 0.61
C THR A 442 -2.74 -14.49 0.05
N VAL A 443 -3.31 -15.39 0.85
CA VAL A 443 -4.52 -16.14 0.49
C VAL A 443 -5.57 -15.98 1.57
N TRP A 444 -6.77 -15.56 1.19
CA TRP A 444 -7.94 -15.54 2.04
C TRP A 444 -8.85 -16.72 1.75
N ILE A 445 -9.36 -17.36 2.79
CA ILE A 445 -10.30 -18.48 2.69
C ILE A 445 -11.60 -18.07 3.34
N ASN A 446 -12.72 -18.14 2.58
CA ASN A 446 -14.05 -17.71 2.98
C ASN A 446 -14.11 -16.29 3.56
N THR A 447 -13.21 -15.42 3.13
CA THR A 447 -13.16 -13.98 3.44
C THR A 447 -12.33 -13.26 2.39
N TYR A 448 -12.28 -11.91 2.42
CA TYR A 448 -11.42 -11.12 1.54
C TYR A 448 -11.04 -9.78 2.17
N LYS A 449 -9.82 -9.26 1.86
CA LYS A 449 -9.31 -7.96 2.34
C LYS A 449 -9.28 -7.78 3.86
N LEU A 450 -9.35 -8.85 4.64
CA LEU A 450 -9.09 -8.77 6.07
C LEU A 450 -7.59 -8.80 6.32
N PHE A 451 -7.10 -7.78 7.01
CA PHE A 451 -5.68 -7.65 7.33
C PHE A 451 -5.44 -7.67 8.83
N SER A 452 -4.37 -8.36 9.22
CA SER A 452 -3.72 -8.16 10.51
C SER A 452 -2.37 -7.50 10.29
N ILE A 453 -2.06 -6.47 11.06
CA ILE A 453 -0.75 -5.82 11.00
C ILE A 453 0.38 -6.75 11.46
N SER A 454 0.06 -7.76 12.27
CA SER A 454 1.01 -8.76 12.75
C SER A 454 1.36 -9.84 11.71
N THR A 455 0.61 -9.92 10.60
CA THR A 455 0.88 -10.87 9.52
C THR A 455 1.72 -10.20 8.43
N PRO A 456 2.87 -10.76 8.06
CA PRO A 456 3.68 -10.22 6.96
C PRO A 456 2.89 -10.14 5.66
N PHE A 457 3.17 -9.10 4.89
CA PHE A 457 2.53 -8.83 3.61
C PHE A 457 3.58 -8.51 2.55
N SER A 458 3.51 -9.13 1.40
CA SER A 458 4.15 -8.75 0.13
C SER A 458 3.73 -9.68 -0.99
N GLY A 459 4.05 -9.30 -2.23
CA GLY A 459 3.85 -10.12 -3.41
C GLY A 459 4.93 -11.16 -3.65
N TRP A 460 4.57 -12.17 -4.44
CA TRP A 460 5.48 -13.06 -5.16
C TRP A 460 5.63 -12.57 -6.59
N LYS A 461 6.52 -13.20 -7.37
CA LYS A 461 6.76 -12.84 -8.78
C LYS A 461 6.98 -11.32 -8.94
N GLU A 462 6.32 -10.69 -9.91
CA GLU A 462 6.44 -9.26 -10.17
C GLU A 462 5.52 -8.37 -9.31
N SER A 463 4.84 -8.94 -8.33
CA SER A 463 4.03 -8.17 -7.36
C SER A 463 4.84 -7.59 -6.20
N GLY A 464 6.10 -7.97 -6.03
CA GLY A 464 6.91 -7.31 -5.00
C GLY A 464 8.16 -8.07 -4.57
N MET A 465 8.98 -7.39 -3.76
CA MET A 465 10.15 -7.94 -3.05
C MET A 465 10.30 -7.26 -1.68
N GLY A 466 10.91 -7.97 -0.73
CA GLY A 466 10.90 -7.60 0.69
C GLY A 466 9.62 -8.01 1.37
N ARG A 467 9.39 -7.50 2.59
CA ARG A 467 8.16 -7.75 3.37
C ARG A 467 7.76 -6.51 4.14
N GLU A 468 6.47 -6.23 4.14
CA GLU A 468 5.85 -5.23 5.01
C GLU A 468 5.05 -5.94 6.11
N LYS A 469 4.67 -5.20 7.16
CA LYS A 469 3.93 -5.71 8.32
C LYS A 469 4.65 -6.86 9.08
N GLY A 470 4.03 -7.33 10.14
CA GLY A 470 4.61 -8.35 11.00
C GLY A 470 5.95 -7.94 11.65
N ARG A 471 6.53 -8.81 12.46
CA ARG A 471 7.85 -8.58 13.07
C ARG A 471 8.97 -8.44 12.02
N LEU A 472 8.83 -9.07 10.86
CA LEU A 472 9.78 -8.94 9.75
C LEU A 472 9.80 -7.52 9.20
N GLY A 473 8.66 -6.82 9.20
CA GLY A 473 8.54 -5.46 8.67
C GLY A 473 9.48 -4.44 9.34
N ILE A 474 9.76 -4.57 10.65
CA ILE A 474 10.72 -3.69 11.32
C ILE A 474 12.16 -4.02 10.92
N ARG A 475 12.49 -5.31 10.77
CA ARG A 475 13.84 -5.76 10.39
C ARG A 475 14.21 -5.37 8.95
N GLU A 476 13.23 -5.18 8.08
CA GLU A 476 13.44 -4.61 6.73
C GLU A 476 14.06 -3.21 6.75
N TYR A 477 13.94 -2.47 7.85
CA TYR A 477 14.51 -1.13 8.05
C TYR A 477 15.74 -1.15 8.97
N MET A 478 16.32 -2.31 9.21
CA MET A 478 17.50 -2.50 10.05
C MET A 478 18.54 -3.33 9.32
N GLN A 479 19.78 -3.21 9.73
CA GLN A 479 20.91 -3.96 9.19
C GLN A 479 21.53 -4.82 10.27
N GLN A 480 21.68 -6.12 10.00
CA GLN A 480 22.25 -7.07 10.94
C GLN A 480 23.76 -6.96 10.98
N LYS A 481 24.34 -7.00 12.20
CA LYS A 481 25.75 -6.97 12.47
C LYS A 481 26.13 -8.11 13.41
N SER A 482 27.20 -8.84 13.07
CA SER A 482 27.75 -9.87 13.96
C SER A 482 28.88 -9.29 14.81
N LEU A 483 28.84 -9.51 16.11
CA LEU A 483 29.86 -9.11 17.06
C LEU A 483 30.54 -10.37 17.61
N TYR A 484 31.86 -10.35 17.63
CA TYR A 484 32.68 -11.38 18.24
C TYR A 484 33.52 -10.74 19.35
N TRP A 485 33.35 -11.23 20.57
CA TRP A 485 34.03 -10.70 21.73
C TRP A 485 34.96 -11.78 22.34
N GLY A 486 36.27 -11.60 22.24
CA GLY A 486 37.26 -12.51 22.86
C GLY A 486 37.10 -12.54 24.38
N LEU A 487 37.12 -13.73 24.94
CA LEU A 487 36.97 -13.99 26.39
C LEU A 487 38.31 -14.26 27.08
N ASN A 488 39.43 -14.29 26.36
CA ASN A 488 40.77 -14.40 26.90
C ASN A 488 41.69 -13.33 26.33
N ASP A 489 42.78 -13.07 27.06
CA ASP A 489 43.81 -12.06 26.67
C ASP A 489 45.01 -12.70 25.96
N ALA A 490 44.95 -13.96 25.59
CA ALA A 490 46.03 -14.64 24.89
C ALA A 490 46.22 -14.03 23.51
N PRO A 491 47.46 -13.71 23.11
CA PRO A 491 47.73 -13.19 21.77
C PRO A 491 47.33 -14.22 20.71
N LEU A 492 46.82 -13.71 19.56
CA LEU A 492 46.49 -14.59 18.45
C LEU A 492 47.77 -15.28 17.94
N PRO A 493 47.78 -16.61 17.70
CA PRO A 493 48.96 -17.41 17.38
C PRO A 493 49.56 -17.12 15.99
N TRP A 494 49.00 -16.19 15.24
CA TRP A 494 49.42 -15.86 13.88
C TRP A 494 50.76 -15.19 13.78
N ALA A 495 51.14 -14.36 14.73
CA ALA A 495 52.35 -13.53 14.70
C ALA A 495 53.50 -14.04 15.56
N ASN A 496 53.42 -15.25 16.09
CA ASN A 496 54.45 -15.88 16.95
C ASN A 496 55.35 -16.84 16.14
#